data_fdbcd21eb9384c3a428ab25e7fef0d50
#
_entry.id   fdbcd21eb9384c3a428ab25e7fef0d50
#
_cell.length_a   1.000
_cell.length_b   1.000
_cell.length_c   1.000
_cell.angle_alpha   90.00
_cell.angle_beta   90.00
_cell.angle_gamma   90.00
#
_symmetry.space_group_name_H-M   'P 1'
#
loop_
_entity.id
_entity.type
_entity.pdbx_description
1 polymer ?
#
loop_
_entity_poly.entity_id
_entity_poly.type
_entity_poly.pdbx_seq_one_letter_code
_entity_poly.pdbx_strand_id
1 'polypeptide(L)'
;RYEIISLFIKQEANRLNQRIDIEKEAILAFMLYDAEGNIGQVKRDLKLVCAKSFLHYRTHNEEKLIIRKEELSLQVQKGLLKIKEVPERLDRFMDSKSQYLTFEPGFADVVWSQDPERNMQVYNDIEEKMLSLSETGVENIDLETLISKDVDAYFQTYVKELTKSTIPKDLLPDDIWQIGR
;
A
#
# COMPACT_ATOMS: atom_id res chain seq x y z
N ARG A 1 6.58 -4.85 12.93
CA ARG A 1 6.03 -4.02 11.84
C ARG A 1 6.48 -4.48 10.45
N TYR A 2 7.78 -4.72 10.26
CA TYR A 2 8.31 -5.18 8.96
C TYR A 2 7.57 -6.40 8.41
N GLU A 3 7.38 -7.44 9.22
CA GLU A 3 6.68 -8.67 8.82
C GLU A 3 5.24 -8.40 8.36
N ILE A 4 4.54 -7.50 9.06
CA ILE A 4 3.16 -7.13 8.72
C ILE A 4 3.13 -6.38 7.39
N ILE A 5 4.05 -5.42 7.19
CA ILE A 5 4.17 -4.66 5.94
C ILE A 5 4.48 -5.61 4.78
N SER A 6 5.47 -6.50 4.96
CA SER A 6 5.85 -7.50 3.96
C SER A 6 4.70 -8.44 3.59
N LEU A 7 3.92 -8.87 4.58
CA LEU A 7 2.74 -9.69 4.37
C LEU A 7 1.69 -8.96 3.51
N PHE A 8 1.41 -7.69 3.82
CA PHE A 8 0.43 -6.90 3.07
C PHE A 8 0.87 -6.65 1.62
N ILE A 9 2.16 -6.31 1.40
CA ILE A 9 2.68 -6.12 0.04
C ILE A 9 2.62 -7.44 -0.75
N LYS A 10 2.93 -8.56 -0.11
CA LYS A 10 2.81 -9.89 -0.73
C LYS A 10 1.36 -10.23 -1.09
N GLN A 11 0.40 -9.85 -0.24
CA GLN A 11 -1.02 -10.01 -0.54
C GLN A 11 -1.44 -9.18 -1.77
N GLU A 12 -0.95 -7.94 -1.90
CA GLU A 12 -1.22 -7.11 -3.07
C GLU A 12 -0.54 -7.67 -4.34
N ALA A 13 0.71 -8.17 -4.24
CA ALA A 13 1.39 -8.83 -5.35
C ALA A 13 0.60 -10.06 -5.84
N ASN A 14 0.09 -10.89 -4.93
CA ASN A 14 -0.76 -12.02 -5.26
C ASN A 14 -2.07 -11.60 -5.92
N ARG A 15 -2.70 -10.55 -5.40
CA ARG A 15 -3.97 -10.02 -5.90
C ARG A 15 -3.84 -9.50 -7.32
N LEU A 16 -2.77 -8.76 -7.59
CA LEU A 16 -2.46 -8.22 -8.92
C LEU A 16 -1.86 -9.26 -9.85
N ASN A 17 -1.49 -10.44 -9.32
CA ASN A 17 -0.68 -11.45 -10.00
C ASN A 17 0.55 -10.82 -10.67
N GLN A 18 1.16 -9.86 -9.97
CA GLN A 18 2.26 -9.03 -10.46
C GLN A 18 3.35 -8.91 -9.40
N ARG A 19 4.62 -8.99 -9.84
CA ARG A 19 5.75 -8.67 -8.98
C ARG A 19 5.70 -7.21 -8.56
N ILE A 20 5.92 -6.95 -7.27
CA ILE A 20 6.03 -5.61 -6.69
C ILE A 20 7.45 -5.42 -6.18
N ASP A 21 8.15 -4.43 -6.70
CA ASP A 21 9.39 -3.92 -6.16
C ASP A 21 9.06 -2.70 -5.27
N ILE A 22 9.64 -2.59 -4.09
CA ILE A 22 9.46 -1.45 -3.20
C ILE A 22 10.80 -0.89 -2.79
N GLU A 23 10.95 0.43 -2.81
CA GLU A 23 12.15 1.09 -2.31
C GLU A 23 12.33 0.83 -0.81
N LYS A 24 13.55 0.58 -0.39
CA LYS A 24 13.88 0.39 1.03
C LYS A 24 13.48 1.60 1.88
N GLU A 25 13.66 2.81 1.36
CA GLU A 25 13.24 4.03 2.03
C GLU A 25 11.71 4.06 2.23
N ALA A 26 10.94 3.56 1.25
CA ALA A 26 9.49 3.47 1.39
C ALA A 26 9.07 2.49 2.50
N ILE A 27 9.73 1.33 2.60
CA ILE A 27 9.48 0.40 3.72
C ILE A 27 9.86 1.03 5.06
N LEU A 28 11.00 1.70 5.14
CA LEU A 28 11.42 2.40 6.37
C LEU A 28 10.42 3.47 6.77
N ALA A 29 9.91 4.24 5.82
CA ALA A 29 8.85 5.21 6.09
C ALA A 29 7.65 4.54 6.76
N PHE A 30 7.16 3.42 6.22
CA PHE A 30 6.06 2.65 6.81
C PHE A 30 6.40 2.04 8.18
N MET A 31 7.65 1.67 8.41
CA MET A 31 8.07 1.13 9.70
C MET A 31 8.10 2.18 10.81
N LEU A 32 8.43 3.43 10.45
CA LEU A 32 8.76 4.49 11.41
C LEU A 32 7.67 5.55 11.58
N TYR A 33 6.69 5.65 10.63
CA TYR A 33 5.65 6.66 10.76
C TYR A 33 4.68 6.37 11.92
N ASP A 34 4.06 7.42 12.45
CA ASP A 34 3.05 7.30 13.49
C ASP A 34 1.72 6.88 12.87
N ALA A 35 1.36 5.62 13.07
CA ALA A 35 0.06 5.09 12.68
C ALA A 35 -0.88 5.12 13.89
N GLU A 36 -1.62 6.21 14.06
CA GLU A 36 -2.58 6.39 15.16
C GLU A 36 -3.69 5.34 15.13
N GLY A 37 -4.06 4.88 13.93
CA GLY A 37 -5.04 3.82 13.69
C GLY A 37 -4.45 2.39 13.72
N ASN A 38 -3.26 2.20 14.29
CA ASN A 38 -2.59 0.90 14.41
C ASN A 38 -2.41 0.16 13.06
N ILE A 39 -2.53 -1.17 13.08
CA ILE A 39 -2.34 -2.06 11.91
C ILE A 39 -3.36 -1.76 10.80
N GLY A 40 -4.59 -1.40 11.14
CA GLY A 40 -5.63 -1.06 10.17
C GLY A 40 -5.27 0.15 9.32
N GLN A 41 -4.65 1.17 9.92
CA GLN A 41 -4.14 2.33 9.20
C GLN A 41 -2.97 1.96 8.28
N VAL A 42 -2.00 1.19 8.77
CA VAL A 42 -0.86 0.72 7.95
C VAL A 42 -1.36 -0.04 6.73
N LYS A 43 -2.32 -0.95 6.92
CA LYS A 43 -2.92 -1.72 5.80
C LYS A 43 -3.58 -0.81 4.77
N ARG A 44 -4.34 0.18 5.22
CA ARG A 44 -5.03 1.13 4.35
C ARG A 44 -4.04 1.98 3.56
N ASP A 45 -3.03 2.52 4.24
CA ASP A 45 -2.03 3.39 3.63
C ASP A 45 -1.16 2.61 2.62
N LEU A 46 -0.87 1.33 2.90
CA LEU A 46 -0.21 0.41 1.96
C LEU A 46 -1.08 0.13 0.73
N LYS A 47 -2.38 -0.11 0.91
CA LYS A 47 -3.29 -0.29 -0.23
C LYS A 47 -3.36 0.94 -1.12
N LEU A 48 -3.45 2.12 -0.50
CA LEU A 48 -3.49 3.38 -1.24
C LEU A 48 -2.23 3.56 -2.09
N VAL A 49 -1.05 3.33 -1.53
CA VAL A 49 0.18 3.47 -2.30
C VAL A 49 0.29 2.40 -3.38
N CYS A 50 -0.09 1.15 -3.12
CA CYS A 50 -0.12 0.11 -4.15
C CYS A 50 -1.04 0.48 -5.32
N ALA A 51 -2.23 1.06 -5.04
CA ALA A 51 -3.15 1.52 -6.09
C ALA A 51 -2.55 2.68 -6.91
N LYS A 52 -1.87 3.64 -6.27
CA LYS A 52 -1.19 4.74 -6.96
C LYS A 52 -0.01 4.26 -7.80
N SER A 53 0.83 3.39 -7.24
CA SER A 53 1.95 2.81 -7.97
C SER A 53 1.48 1.94 -9.15
N PHE A 54 0.37 1.22 -8.99
CA PHE A 54 -0.24 0.46 -10.08
C PHE A 54 -0.75 1.39 -11.18
N LEU A 55 -1.43 2.48 -10.83
CA LEU A 55 -1.86 3.50 -11.79
C LEU A 55 -0.66 4.09 -12.54
N HIS A 56 0.39 4.48 -11.84
CA HIS A 56 1.62 5.01 -12.44
C HIS A 56 2.27 3.98 -13.39
N TYR A 57 2.42 2.74 -12.95
CA TYR A 57 2.92 1.62 -13.76
C TYR A 57 2.14 1.46 -15.08
N ARG A 58 0.80 1.55 -15.02
CA ARG A 58 -0.07 1.38 -16.19
C ARG A 58 -0.04 2.59 -17.13
N THR A 59 -0.05 3.82 -16.59
CA THR A 59 -0.07 5.06 -17.39
C THR A 59 1.26 5.33 -18.08
N HIS A 60 2.38 4.94 -17.48
CA HIS A 60 3.72 5.15 -18.04
C HIS A 60 4.28 3.93 -18.78
N ASN A 61 3.49 2.83 -18.90
CA ASN A 61 3.94 1.57 -19.50
C ASN A 61 5.29 1.10 -18.95
N GLU A 62 5.47 1.19 -17.64
CA GLU A 62 6.70 0.73 -16.99
C GLU A 62 6.83 -0.79 -17.08
N GLU A 63 8.07 -1.30 -17.09
CA GLU A 63 8.31 -2.77 -17.12
C GLU A 63 8.02 -3.43 -15.77
N LYS A 64 8.06 -2.65 -14.67
CA LYS A 64 7.96 -3.15 -13.31
C LYS A 64 7.06 -2.27 -12.47
N LEU A 65 6.24 -2.91 -11.65
CA LEU A 65 5.48 -2.20 -10.62
C LEU A 65 6.40 -1.87 -9.44
N ILE A 66 6.72 -0.60 -9.26
CA ILE A 66 7.64 -0.11 -8.24
C ILE A 66 6.90 0.84 -7.32
N ILE A 67 6.96 0.56 -6.02
CA ILE A 67 6.50 1.50 -4.98
C ILE A 67 7.68 2.40 -4.60
N ARG A 68 7.56 3.70 -4.93
CA ARG A 68 8.57 4.72 -4.67
C ARG A 68 8.19 5.53 -3.44
N LYS A 69 9.18 6.09 -2.76
CA LYS A 69 8.94 6.95 -1.58
C LYS A 69 8.14 8.22 -1.91
N GLU A 70 8.26 8.73 -3.13
CA GLU A 70 7.53 9.91 -3.62
C GLU A 70 6.01 9.66 -3.71
N GLU A 71 5.59 8.42 -3.89
CA GLU A 71 4.17 8.03 -3.98
C GLU A 71 3.49 7.90 -2.62
N LEU A 72 4.30 7.88 -1.55
CA LEU A 72 3.79 7.81 -0.18
C LEU A 72 3.07 9.09 0.22
N SER A 73 2.03 8.96 1.05
CA SER A 73 1.42 10.13 1.68
C SER A 73 2.43 10.89 2.53
N LEU A 74 2.25 12.20 2.66
CA LEU A 74 3.11 13.05 3.50
C LEU A 74 3.21 12.54 4.95
N GLN A 75 2.15 11.95 5.49
CA GLN A 75 2.15 11.37 6.82
C GLN A 75 3.12 10.19 6.92
N VAL A 76 3.11 9.30 5.95
CA VAL A 76 4.02 8.15 5.89
C VAL A 76 5.46 8.62 5.66
N GLN A 77 5.68 9.56 4.73
CA GLN A 77 7.00 10.13 4.46
C GLN A 77 7.66 10.74 5.71
N LYS A 78 6.88 11.34 6.62
CA LYS A 78 7.41 11.85 7.90
C LYS A 78 8.10 10.77 8.75
N GLY A 79 7.78 9.49 8.54
CA GLY A 79 8.52 8.39 9.16
C GLY A 79 10.01 8.43 8.87
N LEU A 80 10.42 8.88 7.68
CA LEU A 80 11.83 9.00 7.30
C LEU A 80 12.62 10.00 8.16
N LEU A 81 11.94 10.99 8.75
CA LEU A 81 12.59 11.95 9.66
C LEU A 81 13.11 11.28 10.94
N LYS A 82 12.55 10.12 11.28
CA LYS A 82 12.94 9.34 12.46
C LYS A 82 14.09 8.35 12.20
N ILE A 83 14.64 8.30 10.99
CA ILE A 83 15.74 7.37 10.65
C ILE A 83 16.94 7.51 11.59
N LYS A 84 17.23 8.72 12.05
CA LYS A 84 18.35 8.97 12.97
C LYS A 84 18.18 8.34 14.36
N GLU A 85 16.96 7.92 14.71
CA GLU A 85 16.61 7.29 15.97
C GLU A 85 16.62 5.76 15.87
N VAL A 86 16.96 5.23 14.69
CA VAL A 86 16.83 3.82 14.35
C VAL A 86 17.98 3.01 14.90
N PRO A 87 17.73 1.91 15.63
CA PRO A 87 18.76 1.02 16.13
C PRO A 87 19.59 0.38 15.00
N GLU A 88 20.90 0.11 15.25
CA GLU A 88 21.87 -0.50 14.33
C GLU A 88 21.37 -1.75 13.55
N ARG A 89 20.31 -2.40 13.99
CA ARG A 89 19.67 -3.51 13.28
C ARG A 89 19.05 -3.13 11.95
N LEU A 90 18.65 -1.85 11.79
CA LEU A 90 18.11 -1.34 10.53
C LEU A 90 19.23 -0.90 9.57
N ASP A 91 20.42 -0.58 10.09
CA ASP A 91 21.59 -0.30 9.25
C ASP A 91 21.91 -1.51 8.37
N ARG A 92 21.83 -2.74 8.90
CA ARG A 92 22.05 -3.96 8.10
C ARG A 92 21.02 -4.15 7.00
N PHE A 93 19.80 -3.65 7.21
CA PHE A 93 18.74 -3.67 6.20
C PHE A 93 19.05 -2.65 5.09
N MET A 94 19.65 -1.50 5.46
CA MET A 94 20.04 -0.47 4.51
C MET A 94 21.34 -0.82 3.77
N ASP A 95 22.27 -1.52 4.40
CA ASP A 95 23.57 -1.87 3.84
C ASP A 95 23.53 -2.91 2.71
N SER A 96 22.42 -3.59 2.48
CA SER A 96 22.32 -4.50 1.34
C SER A 96 22.43 -3.72 0.02
N LYS A 97 23.17 -4.25 -0.95
CA LYS A 97 23.44 -3.61 -2.24
C LYS A 97 22.20 -3.30 -3.08
N SER A 98 21.08 -3.94 -2.80
CA SER A 98 19.82 -3.69 -3.53
C SER A 98 19.11 -2.47 -2.98
N GLN A 99 18.70 -1.56 -3.84
CA GLN A 99 17.86 -0.41 -3.50
C GLN A 99 16.40 -0.82 -3.24
N TYR A 100 15.98 -1.96 -3.78
CA TYR A 100 14.61 -2.45 -3.74
C TYR A 100 14.52 -3.76 -2.97
N LEU A 101 13.34 -3.97 -2.35
CA LEU A 101 12.87 -5.27 -1.91
C LEU A 101 11.81 -5.77 -2.89
N THR A 102 11.89 -7.04 -3.23
CA THR A 102 11.03 -7.67 -4.23
C THR A 102 10.04 -8.61 -3.58
N PHE A 103 8.79 -8.50 -3.98
CA PHE A 103 7.70 -9.38 -3.58
C PHE A 103 7.09 -10.04 -4.81
N GLU A 104 7.33 -11.34 -4.95
CA GLU A 104 6.78 -12.14 -6.05
C GLU A 104 5.38 -12.65 -5.69
N PRO A 105 4.46 -12.74 -6.67
CA PRO A 105 3.22 -13.47 -6.48
C PRO A 105 3.54 -14.94 -6.23
N GLY A 106 2.86 -15.57 -5.29
CA GLY A 106 3.09 -16.95 -4.90
C GLY A 106 1.97 -17.47 -4.03
N PHE A 107 1.97 -18.76 -3.72
CA PHE A 107 0.99 -19.32 -2.80
C PHE A 107 1.10 -18.63 -1.45
N ALA A 108 0.14 -17.76 -1.15
CA ALA A 108 0.05 -17.09 0.13
C ALA A 108 -0.84 -17.91 1.05
N ASP A 109 -0.24 -18.49 2.07
CA ASP A 109 -0.91 -19.34 3.06
C ASP A 109 -1.79 -18.56 4.06
N VAL A 110 -2.17 -17.32 3.84
CA VAL A 110 -3.06 -16.64 4.80
C VAL A 110 -4.06 -15.73 4.12
N VAL A 111 -5.28 -16.21 4.06
CA VAL A 111 -6.46 -15.40 3.71
C VAL A 111 -6.88 -14.57 4.92
N TRP A 112 -6.35 -13.36 5.03
CA TRP A 112 -6.83 -12.34 5.99
C TRP A 112 -7.71 -11.27 5.30
N SER A 113 -8.33 -11.59 4.17
CA SER A 113 -9.24 -10.65 3.51
C SER A 113 -10.69 -11.03 3.83
N GLN A 114 -11.37 -10.18 4.57
CA GLN A 114 -12.81 -10.33 4.82
C GLN A 114 -13.64 -10.15 3.54
N ASP A 115 -13.07 -9.63 2.46
CA ASP A 115 -13.75 -9.42 1.18
C ASP A 115 -12.74 -9.33 0.03
N PRO A 116 -12.42 -10.46 -0.65
CA PRO A 116 -11.49 -10.48 -1.80
C PRO A 116 -12.01 -9.68 -3.00
N GLU A 117 -13.31 -9.69 -3.28
CA GLU A 117 -13.91 -9.01 -4.44
C GLU A 117 -13.82 -7.49 -4.30
N ARG A 118 -14.19 -6.97 -3.14
CA ARG A 118 -14.09 -5.54 -2.84
C ARG A 118 -12.67 -5.01 -2.88
N ASN A 119 -11.69 -5.87 -2.58
CA ASN A 119 -10.29 -5.49 -2.63
C ASN A 119 -9.72 -5.39 -4.05
N MET A 120 -10.29 -6.12 -5.02
CA MET A 120 -9.92 -6.01 -6.45
C MET A 120 -10.60 -4.82 -7.13
N GLN A 121 -11.73 -4.36 -6.62
CA GLN A 121 -12.56 -3.35 -7.28
C GLN A 121 -11.77 -2.08 -7.62
N VAL A 122 -10.95 -1.56 -6.73
CA VAL A 122 -10.15 -0.36 -6.99
C VAL A 122 -9.22 -0.51 -8.21
N TYR A 123 -8.65 -1.68 -8.41
CA TYR A 123 -7.76 -1.93 -9.55
C TYR A 123 -8.56 -2.06 -10.85
N ASN A 124 -9.70 -2.73 -10.81
CA ASN A 124 -10.61 -2.84 -11.95
C ASN A 124 -11.15 -1.46 -12.36
N ASP A 125 -11.56 -0.64 -11.38
CA ASP A 125 -12.03 0.73 -11.62
C ASP A 125 -10.94 1.60 -12.26
N ILE A 126 -9.67 1.44 -11.87
CA ILE A 126 -8.54 2.11 -12.49
C ILE A 126 -8.41 1.68 -13.96
N GLU A 127 -8.44 0.38 -14.26
CA GLU A 127 -8.29 -0.13 -15.61
C GLU A 127 -9.47 0.28 -16.52
N GLU A 128 -10.71 0.18 -16.04
CA GLU A 128 -11.89 0.61 -16.80
C GLU A 128 -11.84 2.11 -17.11
N LYS A 129 -11.44 2.94 -16.14
CA LYS A 129 -11.30 4.37 -16.35
C LYS A 129 -10.18 4.71 -17.32
N MET A 130 -9.04 4.04 -17.23
CA MET A 130 -7.96 4.20 -18.19
C MET A 130 -8.43 3.89 -19.62
N LEU A 131 -9.16 2.79 -19.81
CA LEU A 131 -9.68 2.42 -21.12
C LEU A 131 -10.66 3.49 -21.65
N SER A 132 -11.62 3.92 -20.82
CA SER A 132 -12.63 4.91 -21.22
C SER A 132 -12.03 6.27 -21.56
N LEU A 133 -11.01 6.71 -20.84
CA LEU A 133 -10.34 8.00 -21.05
C LEU A 133 -9.33 7.94 -22.20
N SER A 134 -8.67 6.81 -22.44
CA SER A 134 -7.75 6.65 -23.57
C SER A 134 -8.47 6.76 -24.92
N GLU A 135 -9.72 6.33 -24.99
CA GLU A 135 -10.56 6.50 -26.19
C GLU A 135 -10.89 7.98 -26.48
N THR A 136 -10.80 8.86 -25.49
CA THR A 136 -11.05 10.31 -25.64
C THR A 136 -9.81 11.13 -26.01
N GLY A 137 -8.63 10.48 -26.16
CA GLY A 137 -7.39 11.15 -26.58
C GLY A 137 -6.72 11.99 -25.48
N VAL A 138 -7.03 11.72 -24.21
CA VAL A 138 -6.39 12.38 -23.05
C VAL A 138 -4.95 11.90 -22.91
N GLU A 139 -4.01 12.80 -22.66
CA GLU A 139 -2.60 12.45 -22.45
C GLU A 139 -2.40 11.67 -21.14
N ASN A 140 -1.37 10.81 -21.09
CA ASN A 140 -1.12 9.92 -19.94
C ASN A 140 -0.96 10.65 -18.61
N ILE A 141 -0.35 11.85 -18.61
CA ILE A 141 -0.15 12.65 -17.38
C ILE A 141 -1.49 13.17 -16.84
N ASP A 142 -2.39 13.60 -17.72
CA ASP A 142 -3.73 14.05 -17.33
C ASP A 142 -4.59 12.89 -16.84
N LEU A 143 -4.44 11.71 -17.46
CA LEU A 143 -5.06 10.45 -17.04
C LEU A 143 -4.68 10.09 -15.61
N GLU A 144 -3.38 10.09 -15.30
CA GLU A 144 -2.89 9.77 -13.96
C GLU A 144 -3.43 10.75 -12.92
N THR A 145 -3.45 12.05 -13.22
CA THR A 145 -3.96 13.07 -12.31
C THR A 145 -5.45 12.92 -12.03
N LEU A 146 -6.25 12.62 -13.05
CA LEU A 146 -7.70 12.44 -12.94
C LEU A 146 -8.02 11.19 -12.12
N ILE A 147 -7.41 10.05 -12.48
CA ILE A 147 -7.68 8.76 -11.82
C ILE A 147 -7.13 8.76 -10.38
N SER A 148 -6.00 9.42 -10.12
CA SER A 148 -5.44 9.53 -8.77
C SER A 148 -6.42 10.22 -7.80
N LYS A 149 -7.17 11.23 -8.25
CA LYS A 149 -8.21 11.88 -7.44
C LYS A 149 -9.34 10.92 -7.08
N ASP A 150 -9.73 10.05 -8.02
CA ASP A 150 -10.77 9.06 -7.76
C ASP A 150 -10.28 7.96 -6.81
N VAL A 151 -9.03 7.54 -6.94
CA VAL A 151 -8.38 6.62 -5.99
C VAL A 151 -8.38 7.22 -4.59
N ASP A 152 -7.97 8.48 -4.44
CA ASP A 152 -8.00 9.17 -3.14
C ASP A 152 -9.43 9.26 -2.58
N ALA A 153 -10.43 9.60 -3.40
CA ALA A 153 -11.83 9.67 -2.99
C ALA A 153 -12.38 8.30 -2.57
N TYR A 154 -12.03 7.22 -3.30
CA TYR A 154 -12.37 5.85 -2.94
C TYR A 154 -11.85 5.50 -1.55
N PHE A 155 -10.57 5.76 -1.29
CA PHE A 155 -9.98 5.46 0.02
C PHE A 155 -10.53 6.33 1.15
N GLN A 156 -10.88 7.60 0.90
CA GLN A 156 -11.56 8.44 1.89
C GLN A 156 -12.94 7.90 2.26
N THR A 157 -13.70 7.41 1.28
CA THR A 157 -15.01 6.80 1.52
C THR A 157 -14.87 5.48 2.28
N TYR A 158 -13.91 4.64 1.89
CA TYR A 158 -13.58 3.40 2.58
C TYR A 158 -13.25 3.61 4.06
N VAL A 159 -12.50 4.66 4.38
CA VAL A 159 -12.20 5.06 5.78
C VAL A 159 -13.47 5.42 6.55
N LYS A 160 -14.35 6.23 5.95
CA LYS A 160 -15.61 6.64 6.59
C LYS A 160 -16.53 5.46 6.87
N GLU A 161 -16.54 4.46 6.00
CA GLU A 161 -17.33 3.24 6.19
C GLU A 161 -16.75 2.35 7.30
N LEU A 162 -15.41 2.18 7.35
CA LEU A 162 -14.74 1.43 8.41
C LEU A 162 -14.94 2.06 9.79
N THR A 163 -14.96 3.40 9.88
CA THR A 163 -15.21 4.09 11.15
C THR A 163 -16.66 4.02 11.61
N LYS A 164 -17.60 3.78 10.69
CA LYS A 164 -19.03 3.55 11.00
C LYS A 164 -19.33 2.10 11.41
N SER A 165 -18.59 1.14 10.87
CA SER A 165 -18.67 -0.25 11.30
C SER A 165 -17.84 -0.40 12.57
N THR A 166 -18.47 -0.12 13.72
CA THR A 166 -17.92 -0.47 15.03
C THR A 166 -17.81 -1.99 15.06
N ILE A 167 -16.60 -2.51 14.89
CA ILE A 167 -16.32 -3.93 15.13
C ILE A 167 -16.65 -4.16 16.60
N PRO A 168 -17.60 -5.05 16.94
CA PRO A 168 -17.86 -5.39 18.32
C PRO A 168 -16.53 -5.83 18.95
N LYS A 169 -16.20 -5.25 20.11
CA LYS A 169 -14.95 -5.58 20.84
C LYS A 169 -14.83 -7.06 21.19
N ASP A 170 -15.93 -7.78 21.14
CA ASP A 170 -16.04 -9.19 21.51
C ASP A 170 -15.53 -10.18 20.44
N LEU A 171 -15.09 -9.70 19.26
CA LEU A 171 -14.61 -10.54 18.16
C LEU A 171 -13.08 -10.52 17.98
N LEU A 172 -12.36 -9.76 18.78
CA LEU A 172 -10.89 -9.77 18.75
C LEU A 172 -10.37 -10.67 19.89
N PRO A 173 -9.57 -11.70 19.58
CA PRO A 173 -8.88 -12.45 20.63
C PRO A 173 -8.06 -11.50 21.50
N ASP A 174 -8.11 -11.69 22.82
CA ASP A 174 -7.42 -10.87 23.84
C ASP A 174 -5.91 -10.72 23.58
N ASP A 175 -5.30 -11.67 22.87
CA ASP A 175 -3.89 -11.71 22.53
C ASP A 175 -3.44 -10.59 21.58
N ILE A 176 -4.34 -10.00 20.81
CA ILE A 176 -4.03 -8.90 19.88
C ILE A 176 -3.84 -7.57 20.61
N TRP A 177 -4.41 -7.41 21.81
CA TRP A 177 -4.31 -6.18 22.61
C TRP A 177 -2.97 -6.01 23.32
N GLN A 178 -2.18 -7.09 23.48
CA GLN A 178 -0.90 -7.03 24.18
C GLN A 178 0.28 -6.60 23.31
N ILE A 179 0.13 -6.54 21.98
CA ILE A 179 1.21 -6.16 21.04
C ILE A 179 1.34 -4.64 20.85
N GLY A 180 0.42 -3.85 21.40
CA GLY A 180 0.32 -2.40 21.21
C GLY A 180 0.68 -1.53 22.44
N ARG A 181 1.42 -2.07 23.43
CA ARG A 181 1.97 -1.28 24.54
C ARG A 181 3.47 -1.16 24.46
#